data_694b681f4ae90cbedeac549eeae20d3f
#
_entry.id   694b681f4ae90cbedeac549eeae20d3f
#
_cell.length_a   1.000
_cell.length_b   1.000
_cell.length_c   1.000
_cell.angle_alpha   90.00
_cell.angle_beta   90.00
_cell.angle_gamma   90.00
#
_symmetry.space_group_name_H-M   'P 1'
#
loop_
_entity.id
_entity.type
_entity.pdbx_description
1 polymer ?
#
loop_
_entity_poly.entity_id
_entity_poly.type
_entity_poly.pdbx_seq_one_letter_code
_entity_poly.pdbx_strand_id
1 'polypeptide(L)' 'MQLDGVVTNVFAGGQFEVKTDAGPIVRAQLSGRMRKNRIRVILGDRVTVALSPYDANRGMIVYRRQ' A
#
# COMPACT_ATOMS: atom_id res chain seq x y z
N MET A 1 -6.35 -9.83 5.63
CA MET A 1 -5.49 -9.26 6.68
C MET A 1 -4.99 -7.90 6.26
N GLN A 2 -5.03 -6.95 7.17
CA GLN A 2 -4.54 -5.60 6.91
C GLN A 2 -3.35 -5.29 7.80
N LEU A 3 -2.35 -4.64 7.22
CA LEU A 3 -1.14 -4.23 7.94
C LEU A 3 -0.87 -2.76 7.67
N ASP A 4 -0.40 -2.06 8.69
CA ASP A 4 0.07 -0.69 8.54
C ASP A 4 1.54 -0.69 8.13
N GLY A 5 1.93 0.31 7.38
CA GLY A 5 3.32 0.47 6.99
C GLY A 5 3.60 1.83 6.39
N VAL A 6 4.80 1.97 5.87
CA VAL A 6 5.29 3.21 5.26
C VAL A 6 5.67 2.95 3.81
N VAL A 7 5.29 3.87 2.94
CA VAL A 7 5.67 3.79 1.52
C VAL A 7 7.16 4.09 1.42
N THR A 8 7.92 3.10 1.00
CA THR A 8 9.38 3.20 0.87
C THR A 8 9.85 3.35 -0.56
N ASN A 9 8.96 3.13 -1.53
CA ASN A 9 9.30 3.33 -2.93
C ASN A 9 8.03 3.51 -3.75
N VAL A 10 8.13 4.29 -4.82
CA VAL A 10 7.03 4.53 -5.75
C VAL A 10 7.49 4.15 -7.14
N PHE A 11 6.77 3.24 -7.78
CA PHE A 11 7.13 2.74 -9.10
C PHE A 11 6.18 3.29 -10.16
N ALA A 12 6.63 3.29 -11.39
CA ALA A 12 5.78 3.62 -12.52
C ALA A 12 4.60 2.64 -12.60
N GLY A 13 3.47 3.11 -13.15
CA GLY A 13 2.29 2.26 -13.28
C GLY A 13 1.43 2.16 -12.05
N GLY A 14 1.62 3.05 -11.07
CA GLY A 14 0.75 3.11 -9.90
C GLY A 14 1.03 2.04 -8.86
N GLN A 15 2.27 1.57 -8.80
CA GLN A 15 2.66 0.57 -7.80
C GLN A 15 3.57 1.18 -6.74
N PHE A 16 3.47 0.64 -5.54
CA PHE A 16 4.19 1.14 -4.37
C PHE A 16 4.86 -0.01 -3.65
N GLU A 17 5.99 0.29 -3.02
CA GLU A 17 6.60 -0.62 -2.07
C GLU A 17 6.29 -0.11 -0.67
N VAL A 18 5.72 -0.97 0.15
CA VAL A 18 5.34 -0.62 1.52
C VAL A 18 6.09 -1.54 2.47
N LYS A 19 6.87 -0.93 3.36
CA LYS A 19 7.48 -1.68 4.46
C LYS A 19 6.50 -1.68 5.61
N THR A 20 5.96 -2.85 5.92
CA THR A 20 4.96 -2.97 6.98
C THR A 20 5.62 -2.92 8.35
N ASP A 21 4.86 -2.47 9.35
CA ASP A 21 5.34 -2.42 10.73
C ASP A 21 5.66 -3.82 11.27
N ALA A 22 5.01 -4.83 10.72
CA ALA A 22 5.26 -6.22 11.10
C ALA A 22 6.55 -6.79 10.49
N GLY A 23 7.17 -6.07 9.54
CA GLY A 23 8.44 -6.45 8.93
C GLY A 23 8.39 -6.76 7.45
N PRO A 24 7.39 -7.50 6.94
CA PRO A 24 7.35 -7.84 5.52
C PRO A 24 7.26 -6.60 4.62
N ILE A 25 7.88 -6.70 3.45
CA ILE A 25 7.78 -5.69 2.40
C ILE A 25 6.74 -6.16 1.40
N VAL A 26 5.78 -5.29 1.09
CA VAL A 26 4.65 -5.62 0.24
C VAL A 26 4.66 -4.71 -0.99
N ARG A 27 4.49 -5.30 -2.18
CA ARG A 27 4.22 -4.55 -3.39
C ARG A 27 2.72 -4.31 -3.47
N ALA A 28 2.31 -3.06 -3.50
CA ALA A 28 0.90 -2.71 -3.42
C ALA A 28 0.51 -1.72 -4.52
N GLN A 29 -0.76 -1.72 -4.86
CA GLN A 29 -1.35 -0.70 -5.70
C GLN A 29 -2.55 -0.12 -4.96
N LEU A 30 -3.03 1.03 -5.41
CA LEU A 30 -4.20 1.65 -4.79
C LEU A 30 -5.42 0.76 -4.97
N SER A 31 -6.24 0.65 -3.92
CA SER A 31 -7.53 0.01 -4.04
C SER A 31 -8.41 0.80 -5.00
N GLY A 32 -9.46 0.15 -5.53
CA GLY A 32 -10.39 0.83 -6.42
C GLY A 32 -11.03 2.05 -5.79
N ARG A 33 -11.34 1.96 -4.49
CA ARG A 33 -11.92 3.07 -3.75
C ARG A 33 -10.98 4.26 -3.66
N MET A 34 -9.70 4.02 -3.37
CA MET A 34 -8.72 5.09 -3.29
C MET A 34 -8.49 5.73 -4.65
N ARG A 35 -8.46 4.91 -5.68
CA ARG A 35 -8.30 5.38 -7.05
C ARG A 35 -9.49 6.23 -7.49
N LYS A 36 -10.69 5.78 -7.17
CA LYS A 36 -11.92 6.50 -7.48
C LYS A 36 -11.97 7.85 -6.78
N ASN A 37 -11.54 7.92 -5.54
CA ASN A 37 -11.54 9.15 -4.76
C ASN A 37 -10.29 10.00 -5.00
N ARG A 38 -9.41 9.59 -5.91
CA ARG A 38 -8.20 10.32 -6.28
C ARG A 38 -7.30 10.62 -5.09
N ILE A 39 -7.23 9.69 -4.16
CA ILE A 39 -6.37 9.86 -3.00
C ILE A 39 -4.92 9.67 -3.43
N ARG A 40 -4.11 10.68 -3.17
CA ARG A 40 -2.71 10.66 -3.56
C ARG A 40 -1.86 10.03 -2.47
N VAL A 41 -1.00 9.11 -2.87
CA VAL A 41 -0.04 8.46 -1.98
C VAL A 41 1.36 8.76 -2.49
N ILE A 42 2.23 9.21 -1.59
CA ILE A 42 3.59 9.57 -1.92
C ILE A 42 4.58 8.85 -1.02
N LEU A 43 5.85 8.92 -1.39
CA LEU A 43 6.95 8.36 -0.61
C LEU A 43 6.89 8.90 0.83
N GLY A 44 7.02 8.00 1.79
CA GLY A 44 7.00 8.36 3.20
C GLY A 44 5.63 8.35 3.86
N ASP A 45 4.55 8.22 3.09
CA ASP A 45 3.21 8.19 3.67
C ASP A 45 3.00 6.93 4.49
N ARG A 46 2.26 7.09 5.60
CA ARG A 46 1.74 5.96 6.36
C ARG A 46 0.47 5.47 5.71
N VAL A 47 0.42 4.19 5.45
CA VAL A 47 -0.73 3.58 4.76
C VAL A 47 -1.11 2.28 5.43
N THR A 48 -2.33 1.84 5.16
CA THR A 48 -2.80 0.51 5.51
C THR A 48 -2.94 -0.30 4.23
N VAL A 49 -2.35 -1.48 4.20
CA VAL A 49 -2.44 -2.38 3.05
C VAL A 49 -3.26 -3.61 3.41
N ALA A 50 -4.14 -4.01 2.50
CA ALA A 50 -4.86 -5.28 2.59
C ALA A 50 -4.06 -6.29 1.79
N LEU A 51 -3.60 -7.35 2.44
CA LEU A 51 -2.78 -8.37 1.77
C LEU A 51 -3.64 -9.24 0.87
N SER A 52 -3.05 -9.64 -0.25
CA SER A 52 -3.68 -10.61 -1.13
C SER A 52 -3.80 -11.96 -0.41
N PRO A 53 -4.95 -12.63 -0.51
CA PRO A 53 -5.06 -13.98 0.07
C PRO A 53 -4.24 -15.01 -0.70
N TYR A 54 -3.76 -14.66 -1.89
CA TYR A 54 -3.01 -15.59 -2.74
C TYR A 54 -1.50 -15.35 -2.70
N ASP A 55 -1.08 -14.17 -2.28
CA ASP A 55 0.35 -13.81 -2.28
C ASP A 55 0.61 -12.78 -1.18
N ALA A 56 1.30 -13.21 -0.13
CA ALA A 56 1.57 -12.37 1.03
C ALA A 56 2.51 -11.19 0.71
N ASN A 57 3.16 -11.20 -0.45
CA ASN A 57 4.04 -10.11 -0.87
C ASN A 57 3.30 -9.06 -1.71
N ARG A 58 2.01 -9.24 -1.93
CA ARG A 58 1.20 -8.33 -2.72
C ARG A 58 -0.03 -7.89 -1.95
N GLY A 59 -0.52 -6.71 -2.26
CA GLY A 59 -1.71 -6.20 -1.62
C GLY A 59 -2.21 -4.93 -2.27
N MET A 60 -3.17 -4.31 -1.59
CA MET A 60 -3.73 -3.03 -2.02
C MET A 60 -3.67 -2.04 -0.88
N ILE A 61 -3.34 -0.79 -1.21
CA ILE A 61 -3.42 0.30 -0.25
C ILE A 61 -4.90 0.66 -0.12
N VAL A 62 -5.46 0.48 1.06
CA VAL A 62 -6.88 0.71 1.32
C VAL A 62 -7.12 1.97 2.12
N TYR A 63 -6.08 2.55 2.72
CA TYR A 63 -6.21 3.74 3.54
C TYR A 63 -4.87 4.45 3.63
N ARG A 64 -4.90 5.79 3.57
CA ARG A 64 -3.73 6.63 3.81
C ARG A 64 -3.93 7.32 5.16
N ARG A 65 -2.99 7.09 6.05
CA ARG A 65 -3.04 7.72 7.38
C ARG A 65 -2.35 9.08 7.32
N GLN A 66 -2.90 9.97 8.07
CA GLN A 66 -2.38 11.33 8.12
C GLN A 66 -1.43 11.52 9.29
#